data_db8cd3121d76f5c02315b24e56e7c9c9
#
_entry.id   db8cd3121d76f5c02315b24e56e7c9c9
#
_cell.length_a   1.000
_cell.length_b   1.000
_cell.length_c   1.000
_cell.angle_alpha   90.00
_cell.angle_beta   90.00
_cell.angle_gamma   90.00
#
_symmetry.space_group_name_H-M   'P 1'
#
loop_
_entity.id
_entity.type
_entity.pdbx_description
1 polymer ?
#
loop_
_entity_poly.entity_id
_entity_poly.type
_entity_poly.pdbx_seq_one_letter_code
_entity_poly.pdbx_strand_id
1 'polypeptide(L)'
;MIEVKELVKSFDGFRALDGLNMTVPTASIYGLVGPNGAGKSTLLRHITGVWRQDSGTVLADGAPIYENPAVKARIASIPDDLYYFLSASTADMAAFYRGFYPRFDMGRYAALREVFSGIDEKRAIRRLSKGMQKQAAFWLAMCCRPDILVLDEPVDGLDPVMR
;
A
#
# COMPACT_ATOMS: atom_id res chain seq x y z
N MET A 1 3.77 15.36 1.00
CA MET A 1 2.36 15.84 0.85
C MET A 1 1.73 15.15 -0.33
N ILE A 2 0.46 14.71 -0.22
CA ILE A 2 -0.32 14.21 -1.37
C ILE A 2 -1.37 15.25 -1.72
N GLU A 3 -1.51 15.56 -3.00
CA GLU A 3 -2.53 16.46 -3.53
C GLU A 3 -3.33 15.76 -4.63
N VAL A 4 -4.65 15.80 -4.50
CA VAL A 4 -5.60 15.32 -5.51
C VAL A 4 -6.47 16.50 -5.88
N LYS A 5 -6.55 16.82 -7.19
CA LYS A 5 -7.30 17.98 -7.68
C LYS A 5 -8.20 17.55 -8.84
N GLU A 6 -9.50 17.80 -8.70
CA GLU A 6 -10.53 17.53 -9.70
C GLU A 6 -10.44 16.12 -10.29
N LEU A 7 -10.14 15.13 -9.43
CA LEU A 7 -9.93 13.75 -9.86
C LEU A 7 -11.23 13.12 -10.33
N VAL A 8 -11.24 12.67 -11.59
CA VAL A 8 -12.35 11.92 -12.18
C VAL A 8 -11.88 10.55 -12.62
N LYS A 9 -12.68 9.52 -12.31
CA LYS A 9 -12.50 8.16 -12.80
C LYS A 9 -13.83 7.48 -13.05
N SER A 10 -14.00 6.93 -14.25
CA SER A 10 -15.18 6.18 -14.66
C SER A 10 -14.79 4.77 -15.11
N PHE A 11 -15.71 3.82 -14.93
CA PHE A 11 -15.62 2.44 -15.40
C PHE A 11 -16.96 2.08 -16.02
N ASP A 12 -16.96 1.67 -17.28
CA ASP A 12 -18.16 1.22 -18.03
C ASP A 12 -19.38 2.15 -17.85
N GLY A 13 -19.14 3.46 -17.90
CA GLY A 13 -20.18 4.48 -17.75
C GLY A 13 -20.54 4.83 -16.29
N PHE A 14 -20.04 4.08 -15.30
CA PHE A 14 -20.19 4.41 -13.89
C PHE A 14 -19.05 5.32 -13.43
N ARG A 15 -19.38 6.50 -12.90
CA ARG A 15 -18.41 7.46 -12.37
C ARG A 15 -18.08 7.12 -10.92
N ALA A 16 -16.92 6.48 -10.70
CA ALA A 16 -16.46 6.06 -9.38
C ALA A 16 -15.85 7.21 -8.57
N LEU A 17 -15.23 8.19 -9.25
CA LEU A 17 -14.73 9.43 -8.66
C LEU A 17 -15.19 10.59 -9.56
N ASP A 18 -15.73 11.64 -8.95
CA ASP A 18 -16.32 12.76 -9.67
C ASP A 18 -15.83 14.11 -9.11
N GLY A 19 -14.76 14.64 -9.68
CA GLY A 19 -14.17 15.92 -9.29
C GLY A 19 -13.63 15.93 -7.86
N LEU A 20 -13.06 14.79 -7.39
CA LEU A 20 -12.59 14.66 -6.01
C LEU A 20 -11.38 15.54 -5.76
N ASN A 21 -11.44 16.30 -4.66
CA ASN A 21 -10.34 17.12 -4.16
C ASN A 21 -9.91 16.62 -2.78
N MET A 22 -8.61 16.42 -2.56
CA MET A 22 -8.06 15.97 -1.28
C MET A 22 -6.63 16.46 -1.11
N THR A 23 -6.26 16.82 0.11
CA THR A 23 -4.87 17.11 0.47
C THR A 23 -4.50 16.35 1.74
N VAL A 24 -3.37 15.61 1.68
CA VAL A 24 -2.80 14.94 2.84
C VAL A 24 -1.48 15.63 3.18
N PRO A 25 -1.41 16.33 4.32
CA PRO A 25 -0.18 16.99 4.75
C PRO A 25 0.98 16.02 4.98
N THR A 26 2.20 16.50 4.87
CA THR A 26 3.39 15.73 5.27
C THR A 26 3.36 15.41 6.77
N ALA A 27 3.89 14.26 7.16
CA ALA A 27 3.96 13.78 8.54
C ALA A 27 2.59 13.71 9.24
N SER A 28 1.53 13.37 8.50
CA SER A 28 0.18 13.18 9.03
C SER A 28 -0.31 11.75 8.82
N ILE A 29 -1.28 11.35 9.64
CA ILE A 29 -2.11 10.16 9.43
C ILE A 29 -3.46 10.65 8.91
N TYR A 30 -3.87 10.16 7.75
CA TYR A 30 -5.11 10.55 7.11
C TYR A 30 -6.05 9.35 7.00
N GLY A 31 -7.20 9.42 7.64
CA GLY A 31 -8.25 8.40 7.58
C GLY A 31 -9.24 8.68 6.47
N LEU A 32 -9.39 7.72 5.55
CA LEU A 32 -10.39 7.76 4.50
C LEU A 32 -11.60 6.91 4.92
N VAL A 33 -12.72 7.55 5.22
CA VAL A 33 -13.94 6.92 5.71
C VAL A 33 -15.09 7.09 4.72
N GLY A 34 -15.89 6.07 4.56
CA GLY A 34 -17.07 6.09 3.69
C GLY A 34 -17.66 4.68 3.51
N PRO A 35 -18.89 4.56 3.00
CA PRO A 35 -19.54 3.29 2.77
C PRO A 35 -18.81 2.45 1.70
N ASN A 36 -19.13 1.15 1.62
CA ASN A 36 -18.65 0.31 0.55
C ASN A 36 -19.17 0.84 -0.80
N GLY A 37 -18.31 0.81 -1.82
CA GLY A 37 -18.62 1.40 -3.12
C GLY A 37 -18.41 2.91 -3.24
N ALA A 38 -18.03 3.63 -2.19
CA ALA A 38 -17.79 5.08 -2.23
C ALA A 38 -16.51 5.51 -2.99
N GLY A 39 -15.81 4.59 -3.64
CA GLY A 39 -14.61 4.91 -4.42
C GLY A 39 -13.30 4.93 -3.61
N LYS A 40 -13.29 4.50 -2.34
CA LYS A 40 -12.09 4.52 -1.48
C LYS A 40 -10.92 3.78 -2.12
N SER A 41 -11.08 2.50 -2.43
CA SER A 41 -10.01 1.69 -3.06
C SER A 41 -9.65 2.22 -4.46
N THR A 42 -10.62 2.81 -5.19
CA THR A 42 -10.36 3.50 -6.45
C THR A 42 -9.39 4.67 -6.24
N LEU A 43 -9.65 5.53 -5.26
CA LEU A 43 -8.76 6.64 -4.91
C LEU A 43 -7.36 6.13 -4.49
N LEU A 44 -7.29 5.10 -3.63
CA LEU A 44 -6.01 4.54 -3.18
C LEU A 44 -5.18 4.01 -4.35
N ARG A 45 -5.82 3.39 -5.37
CA ARG A 45 -5.13 2.92 -6.58
C ARG A 45 -4.58 4.07 -7.46
N HIS A 46 -5.18 5.27 -7.40
CA HIS A 46 -4.59 6.46 -8.05
C HIS A 46 -3.42 7.01 -7.22
N ILE A 47 -3.54 7.06 -5.89
CA ILE A 47 -2.46 7.50 -4.98
C ILE A 47 -1.25 6.56 -5.07
N THR A 48 -1.46 5.27 -5.34
CA THR A 48 -0.36 4.30 -5.54
C THR A 48 0.13 4.25 -6.98
N GLY A 49 -0.48 5.01 -7.90
CA GLY A 49 -0.12 5.07 -9.31
C GLY A 49 -0.40 3.79 -10.08
N VAL A 50 -1.35 2.96 -9.60
CA VAL A 50 -1.81 1.75 -10.30
C VAL A 50 -2.72 2.11 -11.46
N TRP A 51 -3.63 3.07 -11.25
CA TRP A 51 -4.56 3.50 -12.26
C TRP A 51 -4.29 4.93 -12.72
N ARG A 52 -4.50 5.15 -14.02
CA ARG A 52 -4.52 6.47 -14.62
C ARG A 52 -5.91 7.08 -14.43
N GLN A 53 -5.95 8.33 -14.04
CA GLN A 53 -7.15 9.14 -13.98
C GLN A 53 -7.67 9.50 -15.39
N ASP A 54 -8.97 9.73 -15.49
CA ASP A 54 -9.60 10.22 -16.74
C ASP A 54 -9.40 11.73 -16.86
N SER A 55 -9.49 12.46 -15.73
CA SER A 55 -9.12 13.88 -15.65
C SER A 55 -8.69 14.25 -14.23
N GLY A 56 -8.16 15.47 -14.05
CA GLY A 56 -7.60 15.92 -12.79
C GLY A 56 -6.15 15.50 -12.59
N THR A 57 -5.63 15.72 -11.37
CA THR A 57 -4.23 15.43 -11.03
C THR A 57 -4.09 14.73 -9.69
N VAL A 58 -3.10 13.82 -9.60
CA VAL A 58 -2.69 13.17 -8.35
C VAL A 58 -1.19 13.32 -8.21
N LEU A 59 -0.77 14.08 -7.21
CA LEU A 59 0.62 14.48 -6.99
C LEU A 59 1.13 14.03 -5.63
N ALA A 60 2.41 13.67 -5.55
CA ALA A 60 3.15 13.54 -4.31
C ALA A 60 4.32 14.54 -4.31
N ASP A 61 4.34 15.44 -3.33
CA ASP A 61 5.29 16.55 -3.20
C ASP A 61 5.43 17.35 -4.52
N GLY A 62 4.30 17.65 -5.17
CA GLY A 62 4.23 18.39 -6.42
C GLY A 62 4.55 17.61 -7.69
N ALA A 63 4.98 16.34 -7.59
CA ALA A 63 5.30 15.50 -8.75
C ALA A 63 4.16 14.51 -9.06
N PRO A 64 3.81 14.29 -10.36
CA PRO A 64 2.80 13.30 -10.73
C PRO A 64 3.20 11.90 -10.26
N ILE A 65 2.20 11.12 -9.79
CA ILE A 65 2.45 9.76 -9.30
C ILE A 65 2.38 8.73 -10.45
N TYR A 66 1.39 8.87 -11.34
CA TYR A 66 1.20 7.90 -12.43
C TYR A 66 2.41 7.92 -13.40
N GLU A 67 2.89 6.73 -13.77
CA GLU A 67 4.07 6.54 -14.63
C GLU A 67 5.34 7.28 -14.17
N ASN A 68 5.49 7.48 -12.86
CA ASN A 68 6.67 8.10 -12.27
C ASN A 68 7.39 7.12 -11.31
N PRO A 69 8.36 6.34 -11.80
CA PRO A 69 9.07 5.35 -10.98
C PRO A 69 9.77 5.96 -9.77
N ALA A 70 10.30 7.18 -9.90
CA ALA A 70 11.01 7.84 -8.79
C ALA A 70 10.05 8.18 -7.63
N VAL A 71 8.84 8.63 -7.93
CA VAL A 71 7.80 8.87 -6.92
C VAL A 71 7.28 7.55 -6.37
N LYS A 72 6.99 6.57 -7.24
CA LYS A 72 6.46 5.26 -6.82
C LYS A 72 7.42 4.48 -5.93
N ALA A 73 8.72 4.61 -6.11
CA ALA A 73 9.74 4.02 -5.23
C ALA A 73 9.68 4.54 -3.77
N ARG A 74 9.00 5.66 -3.53
CA ARG A 74 8.78 6.26 -2.21
C ARG A 74 7.42 5.88 -1.58
N ILE A 75 6.59 5.14 -2.32
CA ILE A 75 5.25 4.72 -1.90
C ILE A 75 5.25 3.22 -1.65
N ALA A 76 4.84 2.78 -0.47
CA ALA A 76 4.47 1.39 -0.23
C ALA A 76 2.96 1.30 -0.02
N SER A 77 2.37 0.20 -0.46
CA SER A 77 0.94 -0.04 -0.27
C SER A 77 0.66 -1.45 0.23
N ILE A 78 -0.34 -1.55 1.10
CA ILE A 78 -0.90 -2.82 1.54
C ILE A 78 -2.36 -2.80 1.09
N PRO A 79 -2.69 -3.48 -0.01
CA PRO A 79 -4.06 -3.61 -0.48
C PRO A 79 -4.85 -4.56 0.42
N ASP A 80 -6.17 -4.53 0.34
CA ASP A 80 -7.03 -5.48 1.04
C ASP A 80 -6.76 -6.91 0.56
N ASP A 81 -6.77 -7.13 -0.75
CA ASP A 81 -6.38 -8.41 -1.37
C ASP A 81 -4.87 -8.48 -1.56
N LEU A 82 -4.21 -9.26 -0.70
CA LEU A 82 -2.78 -9.48 -0.78
C LEU A 82 -2.43 -10.51 -1.86
N TYR A 83 -1.55 -10.13 -2.78
CA TYR A 83 -1.03 -11.03 -3.81
C TYR A 83 0.44 -11.36 -3.57
N TYR A 84 0.74 -12.66 -3.54
CA TYR A 84 2.10 -13.19 -3.44
C TYR A 84 2.32 -14.30 -4.46
N PHE A 85 3.56 -14.52 -4.88
CA PHE A 85 3.89 -15.68 -5.69
C PHE A 85 3.51 -16.99 -4.96
N LEU A 86 3.12 -18.01 -5.71
CA LEU A 86 2.50 -19.23 -5.19
C LEU A 86 3.22 -19.89 -4.02
N SER A 87 4.55 -19.93 -4.07
CA SER A 87 5.41 -20.58 -3.06
C SER A 87 6.24 -19.58 -2.26
N ALA A 88 6.11 -18.27 -2.51
CA ALA A 88 6.98 -17.29 -1.88
C ALA A 88 6.79 -17.24 -0.37
N SER A 89 7.89 -17.28 0.33
CA SER A 89 8.02 -16.98 1.74
C SER A 89 8.23 -15.49 1.97
N THR A 90 8.17 -15.03 3.23
CA THR A 90 8.48 -13.64 3.56
C THR A 90 9.92 -13.29 3.20
N ALA A 91 10.86 -14.23 3.35
CA ALA A 91 12.25 -14.03 2.96
C ALA A 91 12.41 -13.90 1.43
N ASP A 92 11.68 -14.71 0.64
CA ASP A 92 11.70 -14.60 -0.83
C ASP A 92 11.12 -13.24 -1.28
N MET A 93 10.03 -12.80 -0.66
CA MET A 93 9.46 -11.50 -0.96
C MET A 93 10.35 -10.34 -0.52
N ALA A 94 11.11 -10.47 0.57
CA ALA A 94 12.11 -9.47 0.95
C ALA A 94 13.22 -9.36 -0.10
N ALA A 95 13.72 -10.49 -0.61
CA ALA A 95 14.70 -10.49 -1.70
C ALA A 95 14.15 -9.85 -2.98
N PHE A 96 12.87 -10.14 -3.32
CA PHE A 96 12.19 -9.54 -4.46
C PHE A 96 12.03 -8.03 -4.29
N TYR A 97 11.52 -7.55 -3.14
CA TYR A 97 11.30 -6.12 -2.89
C TYR A 97 12.60 -5.32 -2.89
N ARG A 98 13.71 -5.91 -2.41
CA ARG A 98 15.05 -5.31 -2.50
C ARG A 98 15.47 -4.99 -3.94
N GLY A 99 14.98 -5.73 -4.93
CA GLY A 99 15.23 -5.46 -6.35
C GLY A 99 14.47 -4.25 -6.90
N PHE A 100 13.34 -3.86 -6.29
CA PHE A 100 12.46 -2.80 -6.78
C PHE A 100 12.46 -1.54 -5.93
N TYR A 101 12.71 -1.68 -4.61
CA TYR A 101 12.74 -0.56 -3.68
C TYR A 101 14.19 -0.22 -3.34
N PRO A 102 14.74 0.87 -3.88
CA PRO A 102 16.16 1.23 -3.65
C PRO A 102 16.51 1.47 -2.18
N ARG A 103 15.51 1.79 -1.36
CA ARG A 103 15.65 2.06 0.08
C ARG A 103 15.33 0.84 0.95
N PHE A 104 15.13 -0.36 0.36
CA PHE A 104 14.82 -1.56 1.14
C PHE A 104 15.97 -1.89 2.10
N ASP A 105 15.63 -1.98 3.39
CA ASP A 105 16.59 -2.09 4.49
C ASP A 105 16.57 -3.51 5.09
N MET A 106 17.59 -4.30 4.77
CA MET A 106 17.76 -5.66 5.30
C MET A 106 18.12 -5.68 6.79
N GLY A 107 18.79 -4.64 7.30
CA GLY A 107 19.03 -4.50 8.74
C GLY A 107 17.72 -4.31 9.50
N ARG A 108 16.83 -3.45 8.98
CA ARG A 108 15.48 -3.27 9.50
C ARG A 108 14.63 -4.56 9.38
N TYR A 109 14.78 -5.31 8.27
CA TYR A 109 14.13 -6.60 8.11
C TYR A 109 14.52 -7.57 9.24
N ALA A 110 15.82 -7.66 9.54
CA ALA A 110 16.33 -8.50 10.62
C ALA A 110 15.84 -8.03 12.01
N ALA A 111 15.85 -6.72 12.27
CA ALA A 111 15.38 -6.17 13.53
C ALA A 111 13.88 -6.39 13.76
N LEU A 112 13.06 -6.26 12.71
CA LEU A 112 11.61 -6.46 12.80
C LEU A 112 11.20 -7.92 12.97
N ARG A 113 12.11 -8.88 12.78
CA ARG A 113 11.84 -10.31 13.04
C ARG A 113 11.35 -10.57 14.48
N GLU A 114 11.86 -9.84 15.45
CA GLU A 114 11.42 -9.96 16.85
C GLU A 114 9.97 -9.47 17.02
N VAL A 115 9.60 -8.40 16.34
CA VAL A 115 8.24 -7.84 16.36
C VAL A 115 7.24 -8.82 15.72
N PHE A 116 7.64 -9.43 14.61
CA PHE A 116 6.83 -10.39 13.86
C PHE A 116 7.22 -11.86 14.15
N SER A 117 7.61 -12.14 15.39
CA SER A 117 8.14 -13.46 15.83
C SER A 117 7.20 -14.64 15.59
N GLY A 118 5.89 -14.39 15.45
CA GLY A 118 4.91 -15.42 15.10
C GLY A 118 4.99 -15.89 13.63
N ILE A 119 5.77 -15.22 12.77
CA ILE A 119 5.90 -15.53 11.36
C ILE A 119 7.18 -16.31 11.10
N ASP A 120 7.03 -17.57 10.67
CA ASP A 120 8.16 -18.32 10.08
C ASP A 120 8.46 -17.73 8.69
N GLU A 121 9.55 -16.96 8.59
CA GLU A 121 9.96 -16.25 7.37
C GLU A 121 10.28 -17.16 6.19
N LYS A 122 10.48 -18.46 6.43
CA LYS A 122 10.75 -19.47 5.38
C LYS A 122 9.49 -20.19 4.92
N ARG A 123 8.40 -20.07 5.67
CA ARG A 123 7.12 -20.66 5.30
C ARG A 123 6.46 -19.86 4.19
N ALA A 124 5.85 -20.54 3.21
CA ALA A 124 5.10 -19.87 2.15
C ALA A 124 3.97 -19.00 2.75
N ILE A 125 3.91 -17.71 2.36
CA ILE A 125 2.97 -16.73 2.93
C ILE A 125 1.52 -17.20 2.80
N ARG A 126 1.16 -17.84 1.69
CA ARG A 126 -0.19 -18.39 1.47
C ARG A 126 -0.63 -19.46 2.47
N ARG A 127 0.30 -20.06 3.22
CA ARG A 127 0.02 -21.04 4.28
C ARG A 127 -0.12 -20.39 5.66
N LEU A 128 0.07 -19.11 5.75
CA LEU A 128 -0.15 -18.31 6.98
C LEU A 128 -1.65 -17.99 7.11
N SER A 129 -2.11 -17.71 8.32
CA SER A 129 -3.45 -17.16 8.52
C SER A 129 -3.57 -15.78 7.85
N LYS A 130 -4.79 -15.32 7.54
CA LYS A 130 -5.02 -14.01 6.93
C LYS A 130 -4.35 -12.87 7.74
N GLY A 131 -4.48 -12.90 9.07
CA GLY A 131 -3.82 -11.92 9.94
C GLY A 131 -2.29 -11.97 9.84
N MET A 132 -1.71 -13.17 9.83
CA MET A 132 -0.25 -13.32 9.66
C MET A 132 0.21 -12.89 8.25
N GLN A 133 -0.60 -13.09 7.21
CA GLN A 133 -0.29 -12.58 5.86
C GLN A 133 -0.27 -11.04 5.86
N LYS A 134 -1.22 -10.38 6.52
CA LYS A 134 -1.21 -8.92 6.68
C LYS A 134 0.01 -8.46 7.49
N GLN A 135 0.36 -9.15 8.57
CA GLN A 135 1.58 -8.87 9.33
C GLN A 135 2.86 -9.00 8.46
N ALA A 136 2.96 -10.04 7.62
CA ALA A 136 4.05 -10.18 6.67
C ALA A 136 4.10 -9.02 5.67
N ALA A 137 2.94 -8.56 5.18
CA ALA A 137 2.84 -7.38 4.32
C ALA A 137 3.34 -6.11 5.01
N PHE A 138 2.96 -5.88 6.27
CA PHE A 138 3.46 -4.77 7.08
C PHE A 138 4.97 -4.85 7.27
N TRP A 139 5.49 -6.03 7.63
CA TRP A 139 6.93 -6.24 7.80
C TRP A 139 7.69 -5.82 6.54
N LEU A 140 7.29 -6.34 5.38
CA LEU A 140 7.93 -6.01 4.11
C LEU A 140 7.78 -4.52 3.73
N ALA A 141 6.58 -3.94 3.88
CA ALA A 141 6.33 -2.55 3.57
C ALA A 141 7.17 -1.58 4.44
N MET A 142 7.32 -1.87 5.73
CA MET A 142 8.15 -1.08 6.63
C MET A 142 9.64 -1.14 6.27
N CYS A 143 10.10 -2.25 5.68
CA CYS A 143 11.49 -2.40 5.21
C CYS A 143 11.76 -1.59 3.93
N CYS A 144 10.74 -1.28 3.14
CA CYS A 144 10.89 -0.40 1.98
C CYS A 144 11.23 1.05 2.36
N ARG A 145 11.09 1.43 3.63
CA ARG A 145 11.29 2.81 4.15
C ARG A 145 10.53 3.84 3.31
N PRO A 146 9.23 3.66 3.11
CA PRO A 146 8.45 4.55 2.27
C PRO A 146 8.27 5.92 2.94
N ASP A 147 8.14 6.97 2.15
CA ASP A 147 7.71 8.28 2.62
C ASP A 147 6.17 8.36 2.72
N ILE A 148 5.49 7.52 1.93
CA ILE A 148 4.04 7.40 1.90
C ILE A 148 3.67 5.92 2.06
N LEU A 149 2.88 5.59 3.08
CA LEU A 149 2.32 4.27 3.29
C LEU A 149 0.81 4.32 3.09
N VAL A 150 0.31 3.56 2.12
CA VAL A 150 -1.11 3.48 1.77
C VAL A 150 -1.66 2.15 2.26
N LEU A 151 -2.73 2.19 3.05
CA LEU A 151 -3.35 1.01 3.62
C LEU A 151 -4.81 0.94 3.18
N ASP A 152 -5.23 -0.18 2.60
CA ASP A 152 -6.62 -0.46 2.27
C ASP A 152 -7.13 -1.53 3.23
N GLU A 153 -8.14 -1.20 4.03
CA GLU A 153 -8.75 -2.06 5.06
C GLU A 153 -7.72 -2.78 5.97
N PRO A 154 -6.80 -2.03 6.62
CA PRO A 154 -5.63 -2.61 7.29
C PRO A 154 -5.97 -3.50 8.49
N VAL A 155 -7.15 -3.34 9.07
CA VAL A 155 -7.58 -4.07 10.28
C VAL A 155 -8.52 -5.24 9.97
N ASP A 156 -8.93 -5.41 8.71
CA ASP A 156 -9.78 -6.53 8.32
C ASP A 156 -9.01 -7.86 8.43
N GLY A 157 -9.64 -8.87 9.00
CA GLY A 157 -9.02 -10.18 9.24
C GLY A 157 -7.98 -10.23 10.38
N LEU A 158 -7.71 -9.12 11.08
CA LEU A 158 -6.90 -9.16 12.31
C LEU A 158 -7.78 -9.60 13.49
N ASP A 159 -7.17 -10.36 14.43
CA ASP A 159 -7.81 -10.69 15.70
C ASP A 159 -8.17 -9.40 16.46
N PRO A 160 -9.35 -9.34 17.14
CA PRO A 160 -9.77 -8.18 17.93
C PRO A 160 -8.74 -7.71 18.97
N VAL A 161 -7.88 -8.58 19.45
CA VAL A 161 -6.79 -8.25 20.39
C VAL A 161 -5.61 -7.55 19.68
N MET A 162 -5.55 -7.64 18.35
CA MET A 162 -4.47 -7.05 17.53
C MET A 162 -4.92 -5.81 16.75
N ARG A 163 -6.15 -5.37 16.98
CA ARG A 163 -6.73 -4.16 16.34
C ARG A 163 -6.36 -2.87 17.13
#